data_12d2547e98b2ad19f06e76ba31a3cc34
#
_entry.id   12d2547e98b2ad19f06e76ba31a3cc34
#
_cell.length_a   1.000
_cell.length_b   1.000
_cell.length_c   1.000
_cell.angle_alpha   90.00
_cell.angle_beta   90.00
_cell.angle_gamma   90.00
#
_symmetry.space_group_name_H-M   'P 1'
#
loop_
_entity.id
_entity.type
_entity.pdbx_description
1 polymer ?
#
loop_
_entity_poly.entity_id
_entity_poly.type
_entity_poly.pdbx_seq_one_letter_code
_entity_poly.pdbx_strand_id
1 'polypeptide(L)'
;MVTLLKEFKDAFAWSYEDMLGIDIDTVQHYIPTDPIVKLIKQKLRTMKPKWTFKIKEEVKKQYNVGFLKVVNYPECLANGVPVPKKDWKVRMCLDFRDFNKASPKDDFPLPHIDILFDNTAGPALLPFMEGFLGYNQIKIALEDMEKTSFIIPWVTYCYKVMPFGLKNAGATY
;
A
#
# COMPACT_ATOMS: atom_id res chain seq x y z
N MET A 1 10.14 -25.21 -17.11
CA MET A 1 9.61 -24.16 -16.22
C MET A 1 10.21 -24.23 -14.82
N VAL A 2 10.06 -25.30 -14.03
CA VAL A 2 10.62 -25.38 -12.66
C VAL A 2 12.13 -25.18 -12.62
N THR A 3 12.87 -25.73 -13.57
CA THR A 3 14.34 -25.55 -13.68
C THR A 3 14.69 -24.09 -13.94
N LEU A 4 13.99 -23.44 -14.87
CA LEU A 4 14.15 -22.02 -15.18
C LEU A 4 13.89 -21.13 -13.97
N LEU A 5 12.79 -21.36 -13.23
CA LEU A 5 12.47 -20.59 -12.02
C LEU A 5 13.52 -20.78 -10.91
N LYS A 6 14.16 -21.96 -10.82
CA LYS A 6 15.25 -22.19 -9.88
C LYS A 6 16.54 -21.48 -10.29
N GLU A 7 16.82 -21.37 -11.57
CA GLU A 7 17.96 -20.66 -12.12
C GLU A 7 17.86 -19.15 -11.86
N PHE A 8 16.65 -18.60 -11.96
CA PHE A 8 16.37 -17.17 -11.71
C PHE A 8 15.79 -16.88 -10.32
N LYS A 9 16.12 -17.71 -9.33
CA LYS A 9 15.61 -17.55 -7.96
C LYS A 9 15.88 -16.16 -7.38
N ASP A 10 17.00 -15.58 -7.70
CA ASP A 10 17.46 -14.27 -7.19
C ASP A 10 16.70 -13.08 -7.83
N ALA A 11 15.94 -13.34 -8.91
CA ALA A 11 15.08 -12.32 -9.52
C ALA A 11 13.73 -12.15 -8.78
N PHE A 12 13.43 -13.02 -7.80
CA PHE A 12 12.19 -12.98 -7.04
C PHE A 12 12.41 -12.45 -5.62
N ALA A 13 11.52 -11.57 -5.17
CA ALA A 13 11.49 -11.13 -3.78
C ALA A 13 10.80 -12.21 -2.91
N TRP A 14 11.46 -12.66 -1.86
CA TRP A 14 10.97 -13.65 -0.89
C TRP A 14 10.61 -13.02 0.45
N SER A 15 11.14 -11.84 0.72
CA SER A 15 10.92 -11.07 1.94
C SER A 15 10.77 -9.57 1.62
N TYR A 16 10.40 -8.77 2.62
CA TYR A 16 10.36 -7.31 2.47
C TYR A 16 11.75 -6.71 2.18
N GLU A 17 12.80 -7.32 2.69
CA GLU A 17 14.18 -6.84 2.52
C GLU A 17 14.70 -7.03 1.09
N ASP A 18 14.15 -7.99 0.35
CA ASP A 18 14.53 -8.25 -1.05
C ASP A 18 13.93 -7.20 -2.02
N MET A 19 13.07 -6.33 -1.52
CA MET A 19 12.37 -5.34 -2.35
C MET A 19 13.19 -4.05 -2.42
N LEU A 20 13.94 -3.88 -3.49
CA LEU A 20 14.74 -2.68 -3.74
C LEU A 20 13.90 -1.42 -3.99
N GLY A 21 12.63 -1.60 -4.42
CA GLY A 21 11.77 -0.52 -4.88
C GLY A 21 12.15 -0.03 -6.28
N ILE A 22 11.25 0.74 -6.87
CA ILE A 22 11.48 1.39 -8.17
C ILE A 22 12.19 2.72 -7.92
N ASP A 23 13.11 3.07 -8.82
CA ASP A 23 13.83 4.33 -8.74
C ASP A 23 12.87 5.51 -8.83
N ILE A 24 13.10 6.55 -8.03
CA ILE A 24 12.28 7.75 -7.99
C ILE A 24 12.29 8.52 -9.31
N ASP A 25 13.36 8.40 -10.07
CA ASP A 25 13.46 9.05 -11.40
C ASP A 25 12.60 8.31 -12.44
N THR A 26 12.26 7.05 -12.20
CA THR A 26 11.37 6.27 -13.05
C THR A 26 9.91 6.54 -12.73
N VAL A 27 9.53 6.49 -11.46
CA VAL A 27 8.16 6.72 -11.01
C VAL A 27 8.09 7.16 -9.56
N GLN A 28 7.24 8.15 -9.30
CA GLN A 28 6.80 8.56 -7.98
C GLN A 28 5.28 8.66 -7.94
N HIS A 29 4.70 8.36 -6.80
CA HIS A 29 3.27 8.56 -6.59
C HIS A 29 3.02 9.94 -5.99
N TYR A 30 2.25 10.75 -6.71
CA TYR A 30 1.76 12.04 -6.24
C TYR A 30 0.31 11.91 -5.75
N ILE A 31 -0.01 12.60 -4.67
CA ILE A 31 -1.34 12.54 -4.07
C ILE A 31 -1.99 13.93 -4.17
N PRO A 32 -2.62 14.26 -5.30
CA PRO A 32 -3.32 15.53 -5.44
C PRO A 32 -4.49 15.61 -4.46
N THR A 33 -4.67 16.77 -3.87
CA THR A 33 -5.79 17.06 -2.97
C THR A 33 -6.47 18.35 -3.40
N ASP A 34 -7.81 18.37 -3.33
CA ASP A 34 -8.60 19.58 -3.56
C ASP A 34 -8.40 20.55 -2.37
N PRO A 35 -7.86 21.74 -2.59
CA PRO A 35 -7.61 22.72 -1.53
C PRO A 35 -8.89 23.22 -0.84
N ILE A 36 -10.06 23.07 -1.47
CA ILE A 36 -11.36 23.48 -0.92
C ILE A 36 -11.84 22.46 0.10
N VAL A 37 -11.45 21.20 -0.03
CA VAL A 37 -11.90 20.12 0.85
C VAL A 37 -11.02 20.02 2.09
N LYS A 38 -11.61 20.26 3.26
CA LYS A 38 -10.89 20.18 4.53
C LYS A 38 -10.41 18.75 4.80
N LEU A 39 -9.12 18.62 5.05
CA LEU A 39 -8.52 17.36 5.51
C LEU A 39 -8.98 17.03 6.94
N ILE A 40 -9.27 15.75 7.18
CA ILE A 40 -9.86 15.27 8.43
C ILE A 40 -8.84 14.49 9.24
N LYS A 41 -8.74 14.82 10.53
CA LYS A 41 -8.05 13.99 11.53
C LYS A 41 -9.08 13.10 12.22
N GLN A 42 -9.07 11.81 11.87
CA GLN A 42 -9.95 10.85 12.53
C GLN A 42 -9.57 10.68 14.00
N LYS A 43 -10.58 10.55 14.87
CA LYS A 43 -10.33 10.19 16.28
C LYS A 43 -9.83 8.76 16.36
N LEU A 44 -8.86 8.51 17.25
CA LEU A 44 -8.33 7.16 17.48
C LEU A 44 -9.47 6.21 17.87
N ARG A 45 -9.56 5.09 17.15
CA ARG A 45 -10.52 4.02 17.45
C ARG A 45 -9.94 3.07 18.49
N THR A 46 -10.77 2.71 19.47
CA THR A 46 -10.40 1.69 20.46
C THR A 46 -10.32 0.32 19.80
N MET A 47 -9.24 -0.38 20.04
CA MET A 47 -9.01 -1.74 19.55
C MET A 47 -8.93 -2.73 20.71
N LYS A 48 -9.36 -3.97 20.48
CA LYS A 48 -9.18 -5.04 21.48
C LYS A 48 -7.67 -5.32 21.66
N PRO A 49 -7.19 -5.59 22.89
CA PRO A 49 -5.75 -5.79 23.16
C PRO A 49 -5.07 -6.82 22.26
N LYS A 50 -5.77 -7.92 21.95
CA LYS A 50 -5.27 -8.95 21.02
C LYS A 50 -4.90 -8.39 19.62
N TRP A 51 -5.72 -7.48 19.11
CA TRP A 51 -5.47 -6.86 17.81
C TRP A 51 -4.38 -5.81 17.86
N THR A 52 -4.33 -5.05 18.95
CA THR A 52 -3.30 -4.05 19.20
C THR A 52 -1.90 -4.66 19.13
N PHE A 53 -1.70 -5.82 19.79
CA PHE A 53 -0.41 -6.52 19.76
C PHE A 53 -0.01 -6.95 18.34
N LYS A 54 -0.94 -7.59 17.60
CA LYS A 54 -0.67 -8.04 16.22
C LYS A 54 -0.37 -6.89 15.26
N ILE A 55 -1.09 -5.76 15.40
CA ILE A 55 -0.80 -4.56 14.62
C ILE A 55 0.58 -4.02 14.95
N LYS A 56 0.97 -4.01 16.23
CA LYS A 56 2.30 -3.57 16.65
C LYS A 56 3.42 -4.35 15.95
N GLU A 57 3.28 -5.66 15.88
CA GLU A 57 4.24 -6.52 15.20
C GLU A 57 4.32 -6.21 13.70
N GLU A 58 3.15 -6.05 13.05
CA GLU A 58 3.09 -5.75 11.62
C GLU A 58 3.68 -4.38 11.29
N VAL A 59 3.31 -3.34 12.05
CA VAL A 59 3.87 -1.99 11.90
C VAL A 59 5.38 -1.97 12.13
N LYS A 60 5.87 -2.72 13.13
CA LYS A 60 7.31 -2.83 13.40
C LYS A 60 8.06 -3.44 12.21
N LYS A 61 7.50 -4.45 11.55
CA LYS A 61 8.10 -5.03 10.32
C LYS A 61 8.21 -3.97 9.23
N GLN A 62 7.10 -3.29 8.91
CA GLN A 62 7.07 -2.26 7.87
C GLN A 62 7.98 -1.06 8.20
N TYR A 63 8.09 -0.70 9.47
CA TYR A 63 9.00 0.35 9.91
C TYR A 63 10.47 -0.04 9.74
N ASN A 64 10.84 -1.27 10.12
CA ASN A 64 12.22 -1.76 10.04
C ASN A 64 12.73 -1.84 8.59
N VAL A 65 11.87 -2.19 7.63
CA VAL A 65 12.22 -2.19 6.20
C VAL A 65 12.14 -0.81 5.55
N GLY A 66 11.80 0.23 6.33
CA GLY A 66 11.83 1.61 5.87
C GLY A 66 10.61 2.07 5.08
N PHE A 67 9.50 1.32 5.10
CA PHE A 67 8.25 1.73 4.45
C PHE A 67 7.51 2.82 5.21
N LEU A 68 7.76 2.94 6.50
CA LEU A 68 7.11 3.88 7.39
C LEU A 68 8.10 4.89 7.97
N LYS A 69 7.61 6.08 8.26
CA LYS A 69 8.29 7.16 8.98
C LYS A 69 7.39 7.64 10.12
N VAL A 70 7.97 7.93 11.28
CA VAL A 70 7.24 8.61 12.36
C VAL A 70 6.97 10.05 11.95
N VAL A 71 5.77 10.53 12.21
CA VAL A 71 5.35 11.89 11.90
C VAL A 71 4.68 12.54 13.12
N ASN A 72 4.91 13.85 13.30
CA ASN A 72 4.33 14.64 14.37
C ASN A 72 3.38 15.69 13.77
N TYR A 73 2.16 15.76 14.33
CA TYR A 73 1.16 16.80 13.99
C TYR A 73 0.76 16.86 12.50
N PRO A 74 0.52 15.71 11.80
CA PRO A 74 0.11 15.76 10.40
C PRO A 74 -1.22 16.49 10.22
N GLU A 75 -1.48 17.02 9.04
CA GLU A 75 -2.73 17.74 8.72
C GLU A 75 -3.94 16.81 8.58
N CYS A 76 -3.76 15.61 8.12
CA CYS A 76 -4.78 14.56 8.07
C CYS A 76 -4.34 13.32 8.83
N LEU A 77 -5.30 12.50 9.27
CA LEU A 77 -5.01 11.34 10.09
C LEU A 77 -6.05 10.24 9.88
N ALA A 78 -5.60 9.10 9.39
CA ALA A 78 -6.42 7.90 9.23
C ALA A 78 -6.25 6.94 10.43
N ASN A 79 -7.19 6.01 10.62
CA ASN A 79 -7.05 4.93 11.59
C ASN A 79 -6.46 3.69 10.95
N GLY A 80 -5.56 3.02 11.65
CA GLY A 80 -5.19 1.64 11.36
C GLY A 80 -6.30 0.69 11.79
N VAL A 81 -6.79 -0.16 10.88
CA VAL A 81 -7.88 -1.10 11.13
C VAL A 81 -7.38 -2.54 10.95
N PRO A 82 -7.48 -3.39 11.99
CA PRO A 82 -7.09 -4.79 11.87
C PRO A 82 -8.12 -5.57 11.06
N VAL A 83 -7.68 -6.26 10.02
CA VAL A 83 -8.51 -7.17 9.23
C VAL A 83 -7.98 -8.60 9.40
N PRO A 84 -8.77 -9.49 10.01
CA PRO A 84 -8.36 -10.89 10.19
C PRO A 84 -8.35 -11.62 8.84
N LYS A 85 -7.31 -12.43 8.60
CA LYS A 85 -7.24 -13.39 7.51
C LYS A 85 -7.72 -14.78 7.97
N LYS A 86 -8.03 -15.65 7.00
CA LYS A 86 -8.46 -17.04 7.28
C LYS A 86 -7.42 -17.84 8.07
N ASP A 87 -6.14 -17.54 7.91
CA ASP A 87 -4.99 -18.20 8.57
C ASP A 87 -4.63 -17.57 9.94
N TRP A 88 -5.57 -16.88 10.62
CA TRP A 88 -5.38 -16.20 11.89
C TRP A 88 -4.34 -15.06 11.89
N LYS A 89 -3.76 -14.75 10.74
CA LYS A 89 -2.94 -13.56 10.57
C LYS A 89 -3.81 -12.31 10.52
N VAL A 90 -3.20 -11.17 10.79
CA VAL A 90 -3.87 -9.87 10.73
C VAL A 90 -3.20 -9.03 9.65
N ARG A 91 -4.01 -8.49 8.75
CA ARG A 91 -3.57 -7.42 7.86
C ARG A 91 -3.97 -6.10 8.50
N MET A 92 -3.06 -5.14 8.52
CA MET A 92 -3.40 -3.76 8.85
C MET A 92 -3.90 -3.06 7.58
N CYS A 93 -5.12 -2.58 7.60
CA CYS A 93 -5.67 -1.71 6.58
C CYS A 93 -5.77 -0.28 7.11
N LEU A 94 -5.72 0.71 6.23
CA LEU A 94 -5.89 2.11 6.61
C LEU A 94 -7.25 2.61 6.16
N ASP A 95 -7.89 3.38 7.02
CA ASP A 95 -9.18 3.99 6.71
C ASP A 95 -9.00 5.34 6.01
N PHE A 96 -8.65 5.30 4.74
CA PHE A 96 -8.49 6.50 3.92
C PHE A 96 -9.80 7.08 3.37
N ARG A 97 -10.98 6.62 3.82
CA ARG A 97 -12.27 7.07 3.29
C ARG A 97 -12.45 8.58 3.35
N ASP A 98 -12.08 9.21 4.45
CA ASP A 98 -12.20 10.67 4.59
C ASP A 98 -11.14 11.40 3.76
N PHE A 99 -9.94 10.89 3.71
CA PHE A 99 -8.87 11.43 2.86
C PHE A 99 -9.26 11.34 1.36
N ASN A 100 -9.78 10.19 0.93
CA ASN A 100 -10.20 9.96 -0.45
C ASN A 100 -11.35 10.88 -0.93
N LYS A 101 -12.07 11.56 -0.02
CA LYS A 101 -13.03 12.61 -0.39
C LYS A 101 -12.34 13.88 -0.89
N ALA A 102 -11.15 14.17 -0.37
CA ALA A 102 -10.34 15.32 -0.77
C ALA A 102 -9.41 15.01 -1.96
N SER A 103 -9.23 13.75 -2.33
CA SER A 103 -8.41 13.35 -3.46
C SER A 103 -9.30 13.08 -4.69
N PRO A 104 -8.98 13.63 -5.87
CA PRO A 104 -9.67 13.28 -7.10
C PRO A 104 -9.47 11.79 -7.42
N LYS A 105 -10.45 11.20 -8.12
CA LYS A 105 -10.28 9.86 -8.68
C LYS A 105 -9.38 9.96 -9.92
N ASP A 106 -8.51 8.96 -10.13
CA ASP A 106 -7.84 8.82 -11.41
C ASP A 106 -8.84 8.41 -12.50
N ASP A 107 -8.57 8.85 -13.71
CA ASP A 107 -9.36 8.51 -14.89
C ASP A 107 -8.73 7.35 -15.68
N PHE A 108 -7.88 6.55 -15.03
CA PHE A 108 -7.21 5.42 -15.66
C PHE A 108 -8.23 4.36 -16.09
N PRO A 109 -8.36 4.06 -17.40
CA PRO A 109 -9.30 3.06 -17.87
C PRO A 109 -8.80 1.67 -17.49
N LEU A 110 -9.62 0.92 -16.74
CA LEU A 110 -9.33 -0.50 -16.50
C LEU A 110 -9.44 -1.27 -17.82
N PRO A 111 -8.54 -2.21 -18.09
CA PRO A 111 -8.65 -3.09 -19.26
C PRO A 111 -9.96 -3.86 -19.22
N HIS A 112 -10.64 -3.97 -20.38
CA HIS A 112 -11.84 -4.77 -20.49
C HIS A 112 -11.51 -6.24 -20.25
N ILE A 113 -12.30 -6.90 -19.38
CA ILE A 113 -12.06 -8.29 -18.99
C ILE A 113 -12.12 -9.24 -20.19
N ASP A 114 -12.96 -8.94 -21.17
CA ASP A 114 -13.09 -9.74 -22.41
C ASP A 114 -11.78 -9.75 -23.20
N ILE A 115 -11.11 -8.60 -23.33
CA ILE A 115 -9.80 -8.48 -24.01
C ILE A 115 -8.74 -9.29 -23.25
N LEU A 116 -8.75 -9.23 -21.92
CA LEU A 116 -7.83 -10.03 -21.10
C LEU A 116 -8.08 -11.51 -21.28
N PHE A 117 -9.34 -11.93 -21.34
CA PHE A 117 -9.74 -13.32 -21.54
C PHE A 117 -9.33 -13.83 -22.93
N ASP A 118 -9.60 -13.07 -23.99
CA ASP A 118 -9.22 -13.42 -25.35
C ASP A 118 -7.69 -13.57 -25.51
N ASN A 119 -6.93 -12.68 -24.90
CA ASN A 119 -5.46 -12.75 -24.92
C ASN A 119 -4.91 -13.95 -24.14
N THR A 120 -5.67 -14.55 -23.24
CA THR A 120 -5.28 -15.73 -22.45
C THR A 120 -5.80 -17.04 -23.00
N ALA A 121 -6.69 -17.03 -23.99
CA ALA A 121 -7.36 -18.23 -24.51
C ALA A 121 -6.47 -19.16 -25.36
N GLY A 122 -5.30 -18.70 -25.84
CA GLY A 122 -4.42 -19.47 -26.72
C GLY A 122 -3.43 -20.43 -26.04
N PRO A 123 -2.76 -20.05 -24.96
CA PRO A 123 -1.72 -20.87 -24.33
C PRO A 123 -2.28 -22.07 -23.58
N ALA A 124 -1.68 -23.24 -23.77
CA ALA A 124 -2.03 -24.46 -23.03
C ALA A 124 -1.65 -24.41 -21.54
N LEU A 125 -0.77 -23.47 -21.14
CA LEU A 125 -0.32 -23.29 -19.77
C LEU A 125 -0.12 -21.79 -19.50
N LEU A 126 -0.78 -21.28 -18.48
CA LEU A 126 -0.67 -19.89 -18.04
C LEU A 126 0.05 -19.84 -16.68
N PRO A 127 1.26 -19.28 -16.60
CA PRO A 127 1.88 -18.97 -15.33
C PRO A 127 1.22 -17.72 -14.72
N PHE A 128 0.80 -17.83 -13.47
CA PHE A 128 0.37 -16.67 -12.70
C PHE A 128 1.55 -16.13 -11.93
N MET A 129 1.90 -14.87 -12.19
CA MET A 129 2.89 -14.13 -11.43
C MET A 129 2.19 -12.99 -10.72
N GLU A 130 2.35 -12.91 -9.40
CA GLU A 130 1.86 -11.80 -8.59
C GLU A 130 3.03 -10.86 -8.28
N GLY A 131 2.84 -9.56 -8.52
CA GLY A 131 3.77 -8.54 -8.04
C GLY A 131 3.71 -8.50 -6.51
N PHE A 132 4.65 -9.17 -5.83
CA PHE A 132 4.71 -9.16 -4.37
C PHE A 132 4.79 -7.74 -3.86
N LEU A 133 3.73 -7.28 -3.15
CA LEU A 133 3.59 -5.92 -2.64
C LEU A 133 3.90 -4.81 -3.69
N GLY A 134 3.43 -4.98 -4.91
CA GLY A 134 3.75 -4.10 -6.05
C GLY A 134 3.60 -2.61 -5.72
N TYR A 135 2.54 -2.20 -5.01
CA TYR A 135 2.36 -0.82 -4.57
C TYR A 135 3.49 -0.30 -3.67
N ASN A 136 4.01 -1.14 -2.78
CA ASN A 136 5.09 -0.74 -1.87
C ASN A 136 6.45 -0.60 -2.55
N GLN A 137 6.58 -0.93 -3.84
CA GLN A 137 7.77 -0.66 -4.62
C GLN A 137 7.82 0.78 -5.15
N ILE A 138 6.68 1.46 -5.19
CA ILE A 138 6.55 2.83 -5.66
C ILE A 138 6.67 3.78 -4.46
N LYS A 139 7.61 4.72 -4.51
CA LYS A 139 7.78 5.74 -3.48
C LYS A 139 6.76 6.85 -3.64
N ILE A 140 6.32 7.42 -2.53
CA ILE A 140 5.49 8.63 -2.52
C ILE A 140 6.39 9.85 -2.61
N ALA A 141 5.96 10.88 -3.34
CA ALA A 141 6.63 12.17 -3.36
C ALA A 141 6.80 12.73 -1.94
N LEU A 142 7.96 13.31 -1.65
CA LEU A 142 8.32 13.77 -0.29
C LEU A 142 7.28 14.69 0.32
N GLU A 143 6.72 15.59 -0.48
CA GLU A 143 5.69 16.56 -0.11
C GLU A 143 4.34 15.92 0.23
N ASP A 144 4.09 14.72 -0.29
CA ASP A 144 2.82 14.01 -0.13
C ASP A 144 2.84 12.90 0.93
N MET A 145 4.03 12.55 1.44
CA MET A 145 4.15 11.46 2.42
C MET A 145 3.23 11.64 3.63
N GLU A 146 3.16 12.85 4.18
CA GLU A 146 2.37 13.13 5.39
C GLU A 146 0.87 13.05 5.16
N LYS A 147 0.41 13.13 3.90
CA LYS A 147 -0.99 12.89 3.52
C LYS A 147 -1.45 11.45 3.78
N THR A 148 -0.50 10.51 3.86
CA THR A 148 -0.77 9.10 4.19
C THR A 148 -0.72 8.80 5.68
N SER A 149 -0.76 9.82 6.53
CA SER A 149 -0.59 9.67 7.97
C SER A 149 -1.71 8.85 8.60
N PHE A 150 -1.31 7.97 9.51
CA PHE A 150 -2.24 7.14 10.27
C PHE A 150 -1.83 7.01 11.73
N ILE A 151 -2.83 6.83 12.58
CA ILE A 151 -2.64 6.67 14.02
C ILE A 151 -2.91 5.24 14.46
N ILE A 152 -2.05 4.77 15.34
CA ILE A 152 -2.21 3.57 16.14
C ILE A 152 -2.05 3.97 17.62
N PRO A 153 -2.43 3.14 18.60
CA PRO A 153 -2.57 3.57 20.00
C PRO A 153 -1.37 4.25 20.64
N TRP A 154 -0.18 4.15 20.07
CA TRP A 154 1.05 4.68 20.69
C TRP A 154 1.86 5.62 19.81
N VAL A 155 1.67 5.65 18.50
CA VAL A 155 2.48 6.49 17.57
C VAL A 155 1.69 6.80 16.31
N THR A 156 2.04 7.92 15.68
CA THR A 156 1.57 8.30 14.35
C THR A 156 2.68 8.07 13.33
N TYR A 157 2.34 7.42 12.24
CA TYR A 157 3.23 7.14 11.12
C TYR A 157 2.68 7.70 9.82
N CYS A 158 3.55 7.89 8.84
CA CYS A 158 3.15 8.02 7.43
C CYS A 158 3.93 7.04 6.56
N TYR A 159 3.41 6.74 5.37
CA TYR A 159 4.08 5.89 4.40
C TYR A 159 5.10 6.68 3.58
N LYS A 160 6.24 6.05 3.32
CA LYS A 160 7.25 6.50 2.34
C LYS A 160 7.03 5.86 0.98
N VAL A 161 6.27 4.79 0.94
CA VAL A 161 5.90 4.00 -0.23
C VAL A 161 4.38 4.01 -0.40
N MET A 162 3.89 3.74 -1.59
CA MET A 162 2.46 3.81 -1.89
C MET A 162 1.68 2.75 -1.12
N PRO A 163 0.76 3.12 -0.21
CA PRO A 163 -0.05 2.18 0.54
C PRO A 163 -1.30 1.76 -0.24
N PHE A 164 -1.90 0.65 0.17
CA PHE A 164 -3.23 0.29 -0.31
C PHE A 164 -4.31 1.22 0.23
N GLY A 165 -5.33 1.47 -0.60
CA GLY A 165 -6.55 2.20 -0.22
C GLY A 165 -6.60 3.65 -0.66
N LEU A 166 -5.56 4.17 -1.32
CA LEU A 166 -5.60 5.46 -2.00
C LEU A 166 -6.44 5.34 -3.28
N LYS A 167 -7.27 6.37 -3.54
CA LYS A 167 -8.22 6.39 -4.64
C LYS A 167 -7.57 6.56 -6.02
N ASN A 168 -6.40 7.19 -6.05
CA ASN A 168 -5.64 7.51 -7.26
C ASN A 168 -4.39 6.63 -7.45
N ALA A 169 -4.30 5.49 -6.79
CA ALA A 169 -3.14 4.61 -6.89
C ALA A 169 -3.07 3.88 -8.23
N GLY A 170 -4.21 3.60 -8.87
CA GLY A 170 -4.29 2.79 -10.07
C GLY A 170 -3.56 3.38 -11.27
N ALA A 171 -3.63 4.69 -11.46
CA ALA A 171 -2.95 5.36 -12.58
C ALA A 171 -1.42 5.38 -12.45
N THR A 172 -0.88 5.26 -11.24
CA THR A 172 0.57 5.21 -11.02
C THR A 172 1.12 3.79 -11.14
N TYR A 173 0.33 2.79 -10.73
CA TYR A 173 0.70 1.36 -10.77
C TYR A 173 0.51 0.75 -12.14
#